data_ae489aee53cbfd5e5985812839a8f48c
#
_entry.id   ae489aee53cbfd5e5985812839a8f48c
#
_cell.length_a   1.000
_cell.length_b   1.000
_cell.length_c   1.000
_cell.angle_alpha   90.00
_cell.angle_beta   90.00
_cell.angle_gamma   90.00
#
_symmetry.space_group_name_H-M   'P 1'
#
loop_
_entity.id
_entity.type
_entity.pdbx_description
1 polymer ?
#
loop_
_entity_poly.entity_id
_entity_poly.type
_entity_poly.pdbx_seq_one_letter_code
_entity_poly.pdbx_strand_id
1 'polypeptide(L)'
;MSAQYKTSVVTENGILNHLDIGVNVGTLGLGVEVAMPVGEYVRVRAGYNYMPRFTFHSDFNVETRSGGVGKLLEKVGKIDEKLAEYGIDLNDEGYAEYKEMFDKFSQIEAKDYVTLSMKPTLHQFKFMVDVLPFKNKHWSFTAGFYAGPAAVADAVSLDKESLLLEAINTYNGIYAEYPVKGINGTWLHAPGKAADDPFYKYGMAGFSLGTFEDGDKAMMVPGADNRARGEMRVSKVRPYLGVGYNTHLSRDKRWKLNVDAGILFLCGAPSIYVDNVYKFDASSLVLDENDFYVSGIGVDSYDKYYGEMLRYDWDGVREKYIDCSDVRNGVDLVRDLKDIPGKAGDIIDVVSKVKVYPNLSVGVSYRIF
;
A
#
# COMPACT_ATOMS: atom_id res chain seq x y z
N MET A 1 -45.45 -53.61 21.80
CA MET A 1 -44.93 -52.61 22.77
C MET A 1 -44.10 -51.59 22.00
N SER A 2 -44.68 -50.44 21.79
CA SER A 2 -43.99 -49.33 21.12
C SER A 2 -43.27 -48.50 22.16
N ALA A 3 -41.96 -48.50 22.17
CA ALA A 3 -41.17 -47.64 23.04
C ALA A 3 -41.23 -46.20 22.49
N GLN A 4 -42.07 -45.40 23.08
CA GLN A 4 -42.00 -43.95 22.92
C GLN A 4 -40.73 -43.46 23.61
N TYR A 5 -39.72 -43.16 22.82
CA TYR A 5 -38.64 -42.28 23.24
C TYR A 5 -39.24 -40.90 23.54
N LYS A 6 -39.55 -40.64 24.81
CA LYS A 6 -39.74 -39.26 25.30
C LYS A 6 -38.40 -38.56 25.14
N THR A 7 -38.26 -37.80 24.06
CA THR A 7 -37.23 -36.81 23.96
C THR A 7 -37.39 -35.84 25.10
N SER A 8 -36.35 -35.71 25.88
CA SER A 8 -36.25 -34.92 27.09
C SER A 8 -36.73 -33.50 26.92
N VAL A 9 -37.46 -33.09 27.91
CA VAL A 9 -37.89 -31.75 28.27
C VAL A 9 -36.96 -30.66 27.80
N VAL A 10 -37.27 -30.08 26.67
CA VAL A 10 -36.78 -28.79 26.28
C VAL A 10 -37.52 -27.80 27.18
N THR A 11 -36.79 -27.11 28.05
CA THR A 11 -37.33 -26.14 29.00
C THR A 11 -38.22 -25.13 28.26
N GLU A 12 -39.42 -24.93 28.71
CA GLU A 12 -40.45 -24.02 28.13
C GLU A 12 -39.97 -22.59 27.93
N ASN A 13 -38.83 -22.21 28.52
CA ASN A 13 -38.26 -20.86 28.51
C ASN A 13 -37.33 -20.56 27.33
N GLY A 14 -37.16 -21.48 26.38
CA GLY A 14 -36.37 -21.19 25.15
C GLY A 14 -34.86 -21.07 25.33
N ILE A 15 -34.32 -21.33 26.54
CA ILE A 15 -32.90 -21.24 26.82
C ILE A 15 -32.21 -22.51 26.32
N LEU A 16 -31.19 -22.36 25.43
CA LEU A 16 -30.37 -23.47 24.89
C LEU A 16 -31.19 -24.60 24.24
N ASN A 17 -32.40 -24.30 23.75
CA ASN A 17 -33.34 -25.31 23.28
C ASN A 17 -33.10 -25.77 21.82
N HIS A 18 -32.27 -25.03 21.06
CA HIS A 18 -31.88 -25.42 19.72
C HIS A 18 -30.57 -24.75 19.32
N LEU A 19 -29.88 -25.36 18.37
CA LEU A 19 -28.70 -24.83 17.71
C LEU A 19 -29.00 -24.68 16.21
N ASP A 20 -28.87 -23.48 15.70
CA ASP A 20 -28.95 -23.21 14.27
C ASP A 20 -27.53 -23.13 13.71
N ILE A 21 -27.24 -23.81 12.59
CA ILE A 21 -26.01 -23.63 11.82
C ILE A 21 -26.39 -23.00 10.48
N GLY A 22 -25.67 -21.95 10.09
CA GLY A 22 -25.99 -21.20 8.90
C GLY A 22 -24.78 -20.85 8.04
N VAL A 23 -25.09 -20.56 6.78
CA VAL A 23 -24.17 -19.94 5.83
C VAL A 23 -24.77 -18.64 5.34
N ASN A 24 -23.92 -17.66 5.08
CA ASN A 24 -24.36 -16.36 4.59
C ASN A 24 -23.38 -15.81 3.54
N VAL A 25 -23.89 -14.91 2.72
CA VAL A 25 -23.14 -14.13 1.75
C VAL A 25 -23.53 -12.67 1.91
N GLY A 26 -22.56 -11.79 1.81
CA GLY A 26 -22.80 -10.35 1.98
C GLY A 26 -21.60 -9.50 1.62
N THR A 27 -21.66 -8.25 2.01
CA THR A 27 -20.60 -7.26 1.75
C THR A 27 -19.26 -7.60 2.44
N LEU A 28 -19.30 -8.48 3.45
CA LEU A 28 -18.11 -9.02 4.14
C LEU A 28 -17.70 -10.41 3.62
N GLY A 29 -18.18 -10.81 2.45
CA GLY A 29 -17.87 -12.07 1.80
C GLY A 29 -18.79 -13.23 2.21
N LEU A 30 -18.22 -14.43 2.21
CA LEU A 30 -18.90 -15.67 2.59
C LEU A 30 -18.72 -15.92 4.08
N GLY A 31 -19.77 -16.37 4.76
CA GLY A 31 -19.72 -16.64 6.18
C GLY A 31 -20.38 -17.94 6.60
N VAL A 32 -19.88 -18.49 7.69
CA VAL A 32 -20.51 -19.57 8.43
C VAL A 32 -20.81 -19.09 9.84
N GLU A 33 -21.93 -19.51 10.40
CA GLU A 33 -22.31 -19.09 11.76
C GLU A 33 -23.07 -20.17 12.50
N VAL A 34 -22.97 -20.10 13.81
CA VAL A 34 -23.82 -20.84 14.73
C VAL A 34 -24.63 -19.85 15.55
N ALA A 35 -25.88 -20.17 15.83
CA ALA A 35 -26.77 -19.32 16.60
C ALA A 35 -27.52 -20.15 17.63
N MET A 36 -27.64 -19.62 18.86
CA MET A 36 -28.29 -20.31 19.96
C MET A 36 -29.11 -19.29 20.80
N PRO A 37 -30.36 -19.58 21.16
CA PRO A 37 -31.13 -18.76 22.07
C PRO A 37 -30.60 -18.92 23.49
N VAL A 38 -30.33 -17.83 24.17
CA VAL A 38 -29.91 -17.78 25.57
C VAL A 38 -31.02 -17.23 26.49
N GLY A 39 -32.14 -16.88 25.88
CA GLY A 39 -33.34 -16.40 26.55
C GLY A 39 -34.51 -16.36 25.57
N GLU A 40 -35.67 -16.00 26.07
CA GLU A 40 -36.91 -15.92 25.26
C GLU A 40 -36.78 -14.94 24.11
N TYR A 41 -36.10 -13.79 24.34
CA TYR A 41 -35.95 -12.70 23.40
C TYR A 41 -34.47 -12.39 23.06
N VAL A 42 -33.56 -13.27 23.46
CA VAL A 42 -32.12 -13.07 23.23
C VAL A 42 -31.50 -14.28 22.59
N ARG A 43 -30.74 -14.04 21.53
CA ARG A 43 -29.98 -15.05 20.79
C ARG A 43 -28.52 -14.60 20.66
N VAL A 44 -27.59 -15.53 20.80
CA VAL A 44 -26.17 -15.30 20.57
C VAL A 44 -25.78 -15.96 19.25
N ARG A 45 -24.97 -15.29 18.47
CA ARG A 45 -24.38 -15.80 17.22
C ARG A 45 -22.86 -15.69 17.28
N ALA A 46 -22.19 -16.74 16.83
CA ALA A 46 -20.75 -16.74 16.57
C ALA A 46 -20.48 -17.29 15.17
N GLY A 47 -19.48 -16.77 14.52
CA GLY A 47 -19.21 -17.20 13.14
C GLY A 47 -17.89 -16.69 12.60
N TYR A 48 -17.65 -17.03 11.36
CA TYR A 48 -16.45 -16.65 10.61
C TYR A 48 -16.84 -16.19 9.20
N ASN A 49 -16.27 -15.08 8.78
CA ASN A 49 -16.45 -14.54 7.44
C ASN A 49 -15.12 -14.54 6.69
N TYR A 50 -15.17 -14.86 5.41
CA TYR A 50 -14.06 -14.88 4.48
C TYR A 50 -14.44 -14.12 3.22
N MET A 51 -13.64 -13.12 2.84
CA MET A 51 -13.79 -12.41 1.58
C MET A 51 -13.06 -13.18 0.48
N PRO A 52 -13.75 -13.68 -0.55
CA PRO A 52 -13.10 -14.28 -1.70
C PRO A 52 -12.15 -13.28 -2.34
N ARG A 53 -10.97 -13.75 -2.75
CA ARG A 53 -9.98 -12.92 -3.41
C ARG A 53 -10.47 -12.57 -4.82
N PHE A 54 -10.73 -11.31 -5.04
CA PHE A 54 -10.91 -10.74 -6.38
C PHE A 54 -9.84 -9.68 -6.59
N THR A 55 -9.57 -9.36 -7.85
CA THR A 55 -8.51 -8.41 -8.18
C THR A 55 -9.13 -7.19 -8.85
N PHE A 56 -8.77 -6.02 -8.37
CA PHE A 56 -9.02 -4.77 -9.06
C PHE A 56 -7.72 -4.01 -9.26
N HIS A 57 -7.69 -3.14 -10.25
CA HIS A 57 -6.49 -2.42 -10.64
C HIS A 57 -6.69 -0.92 -10.43
N SER A 58 -5.64 -0.25 -10.00
CA SER A 58 -5.60 1.21 -9.91
C SER A 58 -4.22 1.72 -10.31
N ASP A 59 -4.22 2.88 -10.97
CA ASP A 59 -3.02 3.54 -11.44
C ASP A 59 -2.54 4.53 -10.39
N PHE A 60 -1.22 4.52 -10.15
CA PHE A 60 -0.55 5.42 -9.24
C PHE A 60 0.52 6.19 -10.01
N ASN A 61 0.56 7.50 -9.83
CA ASN A 61 1.53 8.35 -10.50
C ASN A 61 2.94 8.06 -10.02
N VAL A 62 3.87 8.03 -10.97
CA VAL A 62 5.31 7.94 -10.74
C VAL A 62 5.91 9.26 -11.15
N GLU A 63 6.64 9.86 -10.24
CA GLU A 63 7.31 11.15 -10.47
C GLU A 63 8.78 11.03 -10.08
N THR A 64 9.58 11.86 -10.70
CA THR A 64 10.93 12.14 -10.25
C THR A 64 10.94 13.52 -9.58
N ARG A 65 12.06 13.87 -8.97
CA ARG A 65 12.31 15.21 -8.42
C ARG A 65 11.92 16.36 -9.38
N SER A 66 12.09 16.16 -10.68
CA SER A 66 11.88 17.18 -11.71
C SER A 66 10.62 16.99 -12.56
N GLY A 67 9.74 16.07 -12.17
CA GLY A 67 8.49 15.77 -12.87
C GLY A 67 8.33 14.28 -13.21
N GLY A 68 7.43 13.97 -14.14
CA GLY A 68 7.09 12.59 -14.48
C GLY A 68 8.24 11.77 -15.08
N VAL A 69 8.09 10.46 -15.00
CA VAL A 69 9.06 9.48 -15.54
C VAL A 69 9.30 9.69 -17.04
N GLY A 70 8.30 10.14 -17.80
CA GLY A 70 8.44 10.45 -19.21
C GLY A 70 9.54 11.47 -19.47
N LYS A 71 9.66 12.51 -18.63
CA LYS A 71 10.74 13.49 -18.74
C LYS A 71 12.10 12.91 -18.37
N LEU A 72 12.13 12.00 -17.39
CA LEU A 72 13.36 11.28 -17.04
C LEU A 72 13.84 10.43 -18.22
N LEU A 73 12.95 9.63 -18.80
CA LEU A 73 13.27 8.74 -19.91
C LEU A 73 13.69 9.52 -21.18
N GLU A 74 13.02 10.63 -21.49
CA GLU A 74 13.42 11.51 -22.60
C GLU A 74 14.87 12.01 -22.43
N LYS A 75 15.28 12.30 -21.21
CA LYS A 75 16.61 12.86 -20.94
C LYS A 75 17.67 11.77 -20.79
N VAL A 76 17.29 10.61 -20.25
CA VAL A 76 18.14 9.42 -20.28
C VAL A 76 18.44 9.01 -21.73
N GLY A 77 17.45 9.07 -22.62
CA GLY A 77 17.66 8.81 -24.06
C GLY A 77 18.58 9.80 -24.77
N LYS A 78 18.88 10.97 -24.16
CA LYS A 78 19.84 11.94 -24.66
C LYS A 78 21.21 11.88 -23.96
N ILE A 79 21.38 10.95 -23.02
CA ILE A 79 22.64 10.81 -22.27
C ILE A 79 23.77 10.38 -23.21
N ASP A 80 23.52 9.53 -24.21
CA ASP A 80 24.50 9.13 -25.21
C ASP A 80 25.09 10.33 -25.89
N GLU A 81 24.28 11.29 -26.33
CA GLU A 81 24.76 12.53 -26.98
C GLU A 81 25.59 13.36 -26.01
N LYS A 82 25.20 13.44 -24.75
CA LYS A 82 25.94 14.19 -23.73
C LYS A 82 27.26 13.52 -23.34
N LEU A 83 27.25 12.19 -23.20
CA LEU A 83 28.47 11.43 -22.91
C LEU A 83 29.47 11.54 -24.05
N ALA A 84 29.02 11.54 -25.31
CA ALA A 84 29.84 11.75 -26.47
C ALA A 84 30.49 13.14 -26.47
N GLU A 85 29.82 14.18 -25.99
CA GLU A 85 30.41 15.54 -25.81
C GLU A 85 31.59 15.52 -24.83
N TYR A 86 31.58 14.59 -23.85
CA TYR A 86 32.67 14.39 -22.89
C TYR A 86 33.72 13.36 -23.37
N GLY A 87 33.61 12.88 -24.60
CA GLY A 87 34.54 11.91 -25.18
C GLY A 87 34.36 10.48 -24.68
N ILE A 88 33.17 10.18 -24.09
CA ILE A 88 32.82 8.85 -23.61
C ILE A 88 31.95 8.17 -24.66
N ASP A 89 32.45 7.04 -25.18
CA ASP A 89 31.70 6.17 -26.09
C ASP A 89 31.16 4.96 -25.28
N LEU A 90 29.85 4.88 -25.14
CA LEU A 90 29.20 3.76 -24.47
C LEU A 90 29.38 2.41 -25.16
N ASN A 91 29.89 2.40 -26.41
CA ASN A 91 30.24 1.16 -27.12
C ASN A 91 31.59 0.57 -26.68
N ASP A 92 32.39 1.32 -25.93
CA ASP A 92 33.61 0.80 -25.36
C ASP A 92 33.32 -0.27 -24.29
N GLU A 93 34.17 -1.29 -24.23
CA GLU A 93 33.99 -2.46 -23.35
C GLU A 93 33.84 -2.09 -21.87
N GLY A 94 34.48 -0.98 -21.44
CA GLY A 94 34.38 -0.46 -20.07
C GLY A 94 33.01 0.15 -19.67
N TYR A 95 32.14 0.39 -20.64
CA TYR A 95 30.83 1.01 -20.41
C TYR A 95 29.64 0.08 -20.71
N ALA A 96 29.89 -1.22 -20.89
CA ALA A 96 28.88 -2.19 -21.30
C ALA A 96 27.64 -2.24 -20.36
N GLU A 97 27.83 -2.16 -19.04
CA GLU A 97 26.75 -2.15 -18.07
C GLU A 97 25.85 -0.92 -18.21
N TYR A 98 26.46 0.24 -18.42
CA TYR A 98 25.72 1.50 -18.63
C TYR A 98 24.95 1.47 -19.94
N LYS A 99 25.55 0.92 -21.00
CA LYS A 99 24.87 0.75 -22.27
C LYS A 99 23.66 -0.16 -22.16
N GLU A 100 23.81 -1.32 -21.53
CA GLU A 100 22.70 -2.25 -21.30
C GLU A 100 21.56 -1.57 -20.52
N MET A 101 21.91 -0.76 -19.52
CA MET A 101 20.95 0.02 -18.77
C MET A 101 20.19 1.01 -19.66
N PHE A 102 20.90 1.83 -20.45
CA PHE A 102 20.28 2.80 -21.34
C PHE A 102 19.43 2.15 -22.41
N ASP A 103 19.87 1.02 -22.96
CA ASP A 103 19.10 0.22 -23.90
C ASP A 103 17.79 -0.30 -23.27
N LYS A 104 17.82 -0.73 -22.01
CA LYS A 104 16.60 -1.08 -21.26
C LYS A 104 15.70 0.13 -21.06
N PHE A 105 16.23 1.28 -20.67
CA PHE A 105 15.46 2.51 -20.50
C PHE A 105 14.77 2.95 -21.79
N SER A 106 15.44 2.81 -22.93
CA SER A 106 14.87 3.18 -24.24
C SER A 106 13.66 2.32 -24.66
N GLN A 107 13.52 1.13 -24.09
CA GLN A 107 12.40 0.21 -24.35
C GLN A 107 11.20 0.46 -23.47
N ILE A 108 11.33 1.30 -22.44
CA ILE A 108 10.25 1.57 -21.52
C ILE A 108 9.27 2.56 -22.15
N GLU A 109 8.00 2.19 -22.20
CA GLU A 109 6.96 3.12 -22.56
C GLU A 109 6.90 4.26 -21.51
N ALA A 110 7.03 5.49 -21.98
CA ALA A 110 7.02 6.69 -21.13
C ALA A 110 5.63 6.89 -20.48
N LYS A 111 5.41 6.20 -19.37
CA LYS A 111 4.20 6.31 -18.56
C LYS A 111 4.53 6.97 -17.22
N ASP A 112 3.75 7.98 -16.86
CA ASP A 112 3.87 8.63 -15.56
C ASP A 112 3.02 7.92 -14.48
N TYR A 113 2.69 6.65 -14.69
CA TYR A 113 1.94 5.84 -13.72
C TYR A 113 2.33 4.38 -13.75
N VAL A 114 2.13 3.72 -12.62
CA VAL A 114 2.24 2.26 -12.44
C VAL A 114 0.90 1.72 -11.99
N THR A 115 0.47 0.63 -12.58
CA THR A 115 -0.76 -0.05 -12.22
C THR A 115 -0.52 -1.02 -11.08
N LEU A 116 -1.22 -0.83 -9.95
CA LEU A 116 -1.24 -1.76 -8.83
C LEU A 116 -2.43 -2.69 -8.91
N SER A 117 -2.20 -3.95 -8.62
CA SER A 117 -3.19 -5.00 -8.42
C SER A 117 -3.54 -5.05 -6.95
N MET A 118 -4.80 -4.76 -6.62
CA MET A 118 -5.30 -4.77 -5.25
C MET A 118 -6.17 -6.00 -5.01
N LYS A 119 -5.95 -6.68 -3.89
CA LYS A 119 -6.64 -7.91 -3.51
C LYS A 119 -7.11 -7.82 -2.08
N PRO A 120 -8.42 -8.00 -1.80
CA PRO A 120 -8.89 -8.12 -0.43
C PRO A 120 -8.36 -9.38 0.22
N THR A 121 -7.97 -9.26 1.49
CA THR A 121 -7.46 -10.36 2.32
C THR A 121 -8.29 -10.54 3.58
N LEU A 122 -9.49 -9.96 3.60
CA LEU A 122 -10.34 -9.88 4.78
C LEU A 122 -10.85 -11.27 5.18
N HIS A 123 -10.51 -11.67 6.40
CA HIS A 123 -11.10 -12.80 7.11
C HIS A 123 -11.29 -12.43 8.57
N GLN A 124 -12.41 -12.84 9.17
CA GLN A 124 -12.76 -12.36 10.50
C GLN A 124 -13.74 -13.25 11.23
N PHE A 125 -13.57 -13.36 12.53
CA PHE A 125 -14.56 -13.92 13.43
C PHE A 125 -15.63 -12.87 13.74
N LYS A 126 -16.83 -13.31 14.01
CA LYS A 126 -17.93 -12.46 14.52
C LYS A 126 -18.51 -13.06 15.79
N PHE A 127 -18.90 -12.16 16.68
CA PHE A 127 -19.69 -12.47 17.87
C PHE A 127 -20.79 -11.43 18.00
N MET A 128 -22.05 -11.90 18.03
CA MET A 128 -23.23 -11.05 17.98
C MET A 128 -24.22 -11.46 19.04
N VAL A 129 -24.92 -10.48 19.58
CA VAL A 129 -26.08 -10.66 20.44
C VAL A 129 -27.27 -10.02 19.73
N ASP A 130 -28.30 -10.83 19.50
CA ASP A 130 -29.57 -10.38 18.91
C ASP A 130 -30.64 -10.27 20.00
N VAL A 131 -31.33 -9.14 20.02
CA VAL A 131 -32.54 -8.93 20.80
C VAL A 131 -33.74 -8.99 19.85
N LEU A 132 -34.72 -9.85 20.16
CA LEU A 132 -35.92 -10.09 19.36
C LEU A 132 -37.12 -9.46 20.05
N PRO A 133 -37.40 -8.17 19.87
CA PRO A 133 -38.37 -7.42 20.71
C PRO A 133 -39.81 -7.79 20.46
N PHE A 134 -40.13 -8.45 19.34
CA PHE A 134 -41.49 -8.76 18.94
C PHE A 134 -41.85 -10.22 19.19
N LYS A 135 -43.08 -10.50 19.57
CA LYS A 135 -43.58 -11.85 19.83
C LYS A 135 -43.44 -12.81 18.66
N ASN A 136 -43.50 -12.30 17.42
CA ASN A 136 -43.31 -13.07 16.22
C ASN A 136 -41.82 -13.46 15.95
N LYS A 137 -40.87 -12.83 16.68
CA LYS A 137 -39.42 -13.11 16.63
C LYS A 137 -38.78 -13.04 15.21
N HIS A 138 -39.44 -12.31 14.29
CA HIS A 138 -38.89 -12.13 12.94
C HIS A 138 -37.81 -11.07 12.90
N TRP A 139 -38.01 -9.98 13.63
CA TRP A 139 -37.05 -8.87 13.67
C TRP A 139 -36.10 -8.99 14.84
N SER A 140 -34.87 -8.61 14.63
CA SER A 140 -33.83 -8.53 15.66
C SER A 140 -33.09 -7.22 15.60
N PHE A 141 -32.70 -6.68 16.75
CA PHE A 141 -31.65 -5.70 16.88
C PHE A 141 -30.40 -6.43 17.28
N THR A 142 -29.31 -6.20 16.52
CA THR A 142 -28.04 -6.90 16.69
C THR A 142 -26.96 -5.94 17.14
N ALA A 143 -26.25 -6.31 18.19
CA ALA A 143 -25.03 -5.65 18.62
C ALA A 143 -23.92 -6.71 18.78
N GLY A 144 -22.68 -6.35 18.49
CA GLY A 144 -21.55 -7.26 18.60
C GLY A 144 -20.28 -6.69 18.01
N PHE A 145 -19.42 -7.58 17.60
CA PHE A 145 -18.16 -7.19 16.99
C PHE A 145 -17.66 -8.24 15.98
N TYR A 146 -16.86 -7.77 15.06
CA TYR A 146 -16.00 -8.59 14.23
C TYR A 146 -14.55 -8.45 14.71
N ALA A 147 -13.79 -9.54 14.68
CA ALA A 147 -12.38 -9.58 15.05
C ALA A 147 -11.57 -10.34 14.00
N GLY A 148 -10.47 -9.76 13.54
CA GLY A 148 -9.62 -10.35 12.51
C GLY A 148 -8.32 -9.59 12.35
N PRO A 149 -7.50 -9.98 11.36
CA PRO A 149 -6.28 -9.26 11.03
C PRO A 149 -6.54 -7.78 10.79
N ALA A 150 -5.52 -6.98 11.05
CA ALA A 150 -5.55 -5.56 10.70
C ALA A 150 -5.49 -5.37 9.18
N ALA A 151 -4.66 -6.15 8.49
CA ALA A 151 -4.56 -6.17 7.03
C ALA A 151 -5.86 -6.68 6.40
N VAL A 152 -6.45 -5.87 5.53
CA VAL A 152 -7.73 -6.18 4.86
C VAL A 152 -7.64 -6.16 3.35
N ALA A 153 -6.58 -5.56 2.79
CA ALA A 153 -6.26 -5.63 1.37
C ALA A 153 -4.76 -5.42 1.15
N ASP A 154 -4.23 -6.12 0.17
CA ASP A 154 -2.86 -5.97 -0.32
C ASP A 154 -2.88 -5.34 -1.71
N ALA A 155 -1.90 -4.49 -1.99
CA ALA A 155 -1.63 -3.91 -3.30
C ALA A 155 -0.22 -4.28 -3.75
N VAL A 156 -0.08 -4.74 -4.99
CA VAL A 156 1.22 -5.09 -5.59
C VAL A 156 1.23 -4.65 -7.05
N SER A 157 2.35 -4.13 -7.52
CA SER A 157 2.53 -3.76 -8.94
C SER A 157 2.33 -4.95 -9.86
N LEU A 158 1.77 -4.71 -11.05
CA LEU A 158 1.60 -5.76 -12.06
C LEU A 158 2.94 -6.19 -12.65
N ASP A 159 3.02 -7.43 -13.11
CA ASP A 159 4.24 -7.97 -13.74
C ASP A 159 4.66 -7.20 -15.00
N LYS A 160 3.70 -6.65 -15.75
CA LYS A 160 3.99 -5.81 -16.93
C LYS A 160 4.71 -4.50 -16.59
N GLU A 161 4.64 -4.06 -15.35
CA GLU A 161 5.33 -2.86 -14.86
C GLU A 161 6.77 -3.17 -14.38
N SER A 162 7.18 -4.44 -14.36
CA SER A 162 8.46 -4.87 -13.78
C SER A 162 9.66 -4.21 -14.46
N LEU A 163 9.62 -3.99 -15.77
CA LEU A 163 10.71 -3.35 -16.50
C LEU A 163 10.92 -1.89 -16.07
N LEU A 164 9.83 -1.14 -15.92
CA LEU A 164 9.89 0.24 -15.41
C LEU A 164 10.42 0.27 -13.97
N LEU A 165 9.97 -0.65 -13.12
CA LEU A 165 10.39 -0.70 -11.72
C LEU A 165 11.85 -1.16 -11.57
N GLU A 166 12.30 -2.10 -12.41
CA GLU A 166 13.70 -2.49 -12.51
C GLU A 166 14.58 -1.31 -12.96
N ALA A 167 14.12 -0.56 -13.96
CA ALA A 167 14.83 0.61 -14.44
C ALA A 167 14.94 1.71 -13.35
N ILE A 168 13.87 1.94 -12.58
CA ILE A 168 13.90 2.87 -11.43
C ILE A 168 14.95 2.41 -10.42
N ASN A 169 14.98 1.14 -10.05
CA ASN A 169 15.96 0.60 -9.10
C ASN A 169 17.40 0.70 -9.64
N THR A 170 17.60 0.36 -10.91
CA THR A 170 18.92 0.46 -11.57
C THR A 170 19.40 1.91 -11.61
N TYR A 171 18.52 2.84 -12.01
CA TYR A 171 18.83 4.26 -12.01
C TYR A 171 19.19 4.76 -10.61
N ASN A 172 18.41 4.40 -9.60
CA ASN A 172 18.66 4.83 -8.22
C ASN A 172 19.98 4.22 -7.67
N GLY A 173 20.30 2.98 -8.06
CA GLY A 173 21.58 2.36 -7.71
C GLY A 173 22.77 3.13 -8.27
N ILE A 174 22.71 3.51 -9.54
CA ILE A 174 23.73 4.32 -10.18
C ILE A 174 23.79 5.71 -9.54
N TYR A 175 22.64 6.34 -9.32
CA TYR A 175 22.56 7.63 -8.68
C TYR A 175 23.22 7.61 -7.28
N ALA A 176 23.02 6.56 -6.49
CA ALA A 176 23.63 6.40 -5.18
C ALA A 176 25.16 6.19 -5.22
N GLU A 177 25.68 5.54 -6.26
CA GLU A 177 27.12 5.29 -6.42
C GLU A 177 27.86 6.41 -7.16
N TYR A 178 27.17 7.18 -7.97
CA TYR A 178 27.74 8.14 -8.89
C TYR A 178 28.65 9.19 -8.25
N PRO A 179 28.32 9.82 -7.10
CA PRO A 179 29.19 10.80 -6.46
C PRO A 179 30.54 10.23 -6.00
N VAL A 180 30.61 8.91 -5.79
CA VAL A 180 31.80 8.25 -5.20
C VAL A 180 32.71 7.68 -6.26
N LYS A 181 32.16 7.05 -7.31
CA LYS A 181 32.95 6.26 -8.24
C LYS A 181 33.13 6.90 -9.61
N GLY A 182 32.25 7.83 -10.00
CA GLY A 182 32.16 8.26 -11.38
C GLY A 182 31.86 7.07 -12.31
N ILE A 183 31.85 7.29 -13.61
CA ILE A 183 31.78 6.19 -14.59
C ILE A 183 33.21 5.71 -14.85
N ASN A 184 33.53 4.48 -14.45
CA ASN A 184 34.87 3.87 -14.58
C ASN A 184 36.02 4.75 -14.04
N GLY A 185 35.77 5.48 -12.95
CA GLY A 185 36.77 6.38 -12.39
C GLY A 185 36.95 7.68 -13.15
N THR A 186 36.17 7.90 -14.20
CA THR A 186 36.16 9.16 -14.94
C THR A 186 35.03 10.04 -14.42
N TRP A 187 35.38 11.18 -13.84
CA TRP A 187 34.41 12.15 -13.35
C TRP A 187 33.77 12.87 -14.54
N LEU A 188 32.43 12.79 -14.62
CA LEU A 188 31.68 13.43 -15.69
C LEU A 188 31.55 14.94 -15.51
N HIS A 189 32.05 15.51 -14.40
CA HIS A 189 31.89 16.94 -14.10
C HIS A 189 33.17 17.68 -13.90
N ALA A 190 33.22 18.83 -14.55
CA ALA A 190 34.05 19.93 -14.09
C ALA A 190 33.29 20.64 -12.94
N PRO A 191 33.99 21.16 -11.90
CA PRO A 191 33.39 22.02 -10.90
C PRO A 191 32.63 23.17 -11.53
N GLY A 192 31.49 23.52 -10.97
CA GLY A 192 30.62 24.58 -11.49
C GLY A 192 29.61 24.16 -12.55
N LYS A 193 29.67 22.91 -13.05
CA LYS A 193 28.68 22.35 -13.98
C LYS A 193 27.79 21.26 -13.39
N ALA A 194 27.96 20.92 -12.13
CA ALA A 194 27.19 19.88 -11.46
C ALA A 194 25.67 20.18 -11.47
N ALA A 195 25.28 21.43 -11.40
CA ALA A 195 23.88 21.87 -11.47
C ALA A 195 23.21 21.51 -12.82
N ASP A 196 24.00 21.37 -13.89
CA ASP A 196 23.52 20.98 -15.23
C ASP A 196 23.51 19.47 -15.44
N ASP A 197 24.10 18.71 -14.51
CA ASP A 197 24.14 17.26 -14.59
C ASP A 197 22.75 16.65 -14.44
N PRO A 198 22.34 15.78 -15.40
CA PRO A 198 21.04 15.15 -15.35
C PRO A 198 20.82 14.34 -14.07
N PHE A 199 21.82 13.61 -13.56
CA PHE A 199 21.67 12.81 -12.35
C PHE A 199 21.40 13.66 -11.11
N TYR A 200 22.14 14.77 -10.94
CA TYR A 200 21.88 15.69 -9.84
C TYR A 200 20.58 16.46 -10.03
N LYS A 201 20.28 16.88 -11.25
CA LYS A 201 19.07 17.66 -11.55
C LYS A 201 17.79 16.89 -11.35
N TYR A 202 17.79 15.58 -11.65
CA TYR A 202 16.59 14.75 -11.55
C TYR A 202 16.47 14.02 -10.23
N GLY A 203 17.56 13.81 -9.50
CA GLY A 203 17.57 13.07 -8.26
C GLY A 203 17.07 11.64 -8.40
N MET A 204 16.73 11.00 -7.30
CA MET A 204 16.15 9.66 -7.30
C MET A 204 14.80 9.62 -8.03
N ALA A 205 14.52 8.50 -8.67
CA ALA A 205 13.24 8.19 -9.29
C ALA A 205 12.38 7.32 -8.38
N GLY A 206 11.07 7.56 -8.36
CA GLY A 206 10.15 6.78 -7.56
C GLY A 206 8.73 7.32 -7.59
N PHE A 207 7.90 6.80 -6.71
CA PHE A 207 6.52 7.23 -6.56
C PHE A 207 6.47 8.42 -5.59
N SER A 208 6.03 9.56 -6.07
CA SER A 208 5.80 10.72 -5.20
C SER A 208 4.63 10.42 -4.25
N LEU A 209 4.91 10.46 -2.96
CA LEU A 209 3.92 10.20 -1.91
C LEU A 209 3.46 11.49 -1.20
N GLY A 210 3.96 12.64 -1.62
CA GLY A 210 3.62 13.92 -0.99
C GLY A 210 4.66 14.38 0.03
N THR A 211 4.20 14.87 1.19
CA THR A 211 5.05 15.57 2.14
C THR A 211 4.75 15.10 3.57
N PHE A 212 5.78 14.89 4.37
CA PHE A 212 5.67 14.66 5.81
C PHE A 212 5.21 15.92 6.55
N GLU A 213 4.80 15.80 7.81
CA GLU A 213 4.33 16.92 8.62
C GLU A 213 5.39 18.01 8.80
N ASP A 214 6.67 17.65 8.87
CA ASP A 214 7.82 18.55 8.99
C ASP A 214 8.18 19.29 7.70
N GLY A 215 7.54 18.96 6.59
CA GLY A 215 7.74 19.59 5.30
C GLY A 215 8.62 18.80 4.34
N ASP A 216 9.26 17.74 4.81
CA ASP A 216 10.10 16.89 3.98
C ASP A 216 9.29 16.10 2.96
N LYS A 217 9.87 15.86 1.81
CA LYS A 217 9.25 15.08 0.73
C LYS A 217 9.32 13.59 1.04
N ALA A 218 8.30 12.89 0.59
CA ALA A 218 8.20 11.43 0.67
C ALA A 218 8.17 10.84 -0.74
N MET A 219 9.03 9.86 -0.99
CA MET A 219 9.08 9.13 -2.25
C MET A 219 9.26 7.64 -1.97
N MET A 220 8.36 6.81 -2.47
CA MET A 220 8.50 5.36 -2.39
C MET A 220 9.28 4.85 -3.60
N VAL A 221 10.24 3.97 -3.37
CA VAL A 221 10.94 3.25 -4.42
C VAL A 221 10.50 1.78 -4.46
N PRO A 222 10.64 1.10 -5.60
CA PRO A 222 10.37 -0.33 -5.67
C PRO A 222 11.26 -1.11 -4.70
N GLY A 223 10.74 -2.23 -4.18
CA GLY A 223 11.54 -3.16 -3.39
C GLY A 223 12.67 -3.79 -4.21
N ALA A 224 13.57 -4.51 -3.52
CA ALA A 224 14.70 -5.21 -4.15
C ALA A 224 14.25 -6.29 -5.18
N ASP A 225 13.00 -6.69 -5.16
CA ASP A 225 12.38 -7.59 -6.12
C ASP A 225 11.67 -6.86 -7.27
N ASN A 226 11.96 -5.58 -7.47
CA ASN A 226 11.39 -4.72 -8.50
C ASN A 226 9.86 -4.63 -8.43
N ARG A 227 9.30 -4.60 -7.19
CA ARG A 227 7.87 -4.46 -6.98
C ARG A 227 7.55 -3.34 -6.02
N ALA A 228 6.49 -2.62 -6.34
CA ALA A 228 5.85 -1.68 -5.43
C ALA A 228 4.74 -2.38 -4.66
N ARG A 229 4.68 -2.17 -3.33
CA ARG A 229 3.70 -2.80 -2.44
C ARG A 229 3.07 -1.80 -1.50
N GLY A 230 1.81 -2.06 -1.20
CA GLY A 230 1.08 -1.36 -0.16
C GLY A 230 0.10 -2.31 0.54
N GLU A 231 -0.29 -1.96 1.75
CA GLU A 231 -1.21 -2.74 2.57
C GLU A 231 -2.23 -1.83 3.22
N MET A 232 -3.52 -2.16 3.06
CA MET A 232 -4.58 -1.44 3.74
C MET A 232 -4.91 -2.11 5.07
N ARG A 233 -4.90 -1.33 6.14
CA ARG A 233 -5.18 -1.81 7.51
C ARG A 233 -6.36 -1.09 8.13
N VAL A 234 -7.11 -1.83 8.94
CA VAL A 234 -8.18 -1.33 9.80
C VAL A 234 -8.01 -1.88 11.22
N SER A 235 -8.81 -1.41 12.17
CA SER A 235 -8.77 -1.94 13.53
C SER A 235 -9.06 -3.45 13.55
N LYS A 236 -8.32 -4.19 14.38
CA LYS A 236 -8.49 -5.65 14.56
C LYS A 236 -9.87 -6.01 15.10
N VAL A 237 -10.45 -5.15 15.96
CA VAL A 237 -11.79 -5.30 16.51
C VAL A 237 -12.68 -4.20 15.96
N ARG A 238 -13.81 -4.59 15.41
CA ARG A 238 -14.75 -3.71 14.69
C ARG A 238 -16.15 -3.90 15.29
N PRO A 239 -16.61 -3.00 16.16
CA PRO A 239 -17.97 -3.04 16.70
C PRO A 239 -19.01 -3.02 15.57
N TYR A 240 -20.12 -3.69 15.82
CA TYR A 240 -21.23 -3.81 14.87
C TYR A 240 -22.56 -3.48 15.53
N LEU A 241 -23.38 -2.72 14.84
CA LEU A 241 -24.78 -2.50 15.16
C LEU A 241 -25.61 -2.74 13.91
N GLY A 242 -26.75 -3.44 14.05
CA GLY A 242 -27.59 -3.75 12.91
C GLY A 242 -28.99 -4.18 13.29
N VAL A 243 -29.75 -4.46 12.23
CA VAL A 243 -31.09 -5.02 12.31
C VAL A 243 -31.11 -6.29 11.46
N GLY A 244 -31.81 -7.31 11.95
CA GLY A 244 -31.97 -8.57 11.25
C GLY A 244 -33.45 -8.88 11.02
N TYR A 245 -33.73 -9.61 9.95
CA TYR A 245 -35.00 -10.21 9.66
C TYR A 245 -34.83 -11.71 9.42
N ASN A 246 -35.62 -12.52 10.15
CA ASN A 246 -35.55 -13.96 10.08
C ASN A 246 -36.95 -14.53 9.76
N THR A 247 -37.02 -15.46 8.82
CA THR A 247 -38.27 -16.15 8.50
C THR A 247 -38.03 -17.62 8.23
N HIS A 248 -39.03 -18.45 8.55
CA HIS A 248 -38.94 -19.87 8.28
C HIS A 248 -39.26 -20.18 6.82
N LEU A 249 -38.41 -20.96 6.17
CA LEU A 249 -38.59 -21.42 4.79
C LEU A 249 -39.34 -22.75 4.70
N SER A 250 -39.31 -23.54 5.78
CA SER A 250 -39.92 -24.87 5.83
C SER A 250 -41.09 -24.96 6.82
N ARG A 251 -42.05 -25.85 6.56
CA ARG A 251 -43.19 -26.09 7.44
C ARG A 251 -42.77 -26.68 8.80
N ASP A 252 -41.68 -27.45 8.82
CA ASP A 252 -41.10 -28.05 10.02
C ASP A 252 -40.27 -27.04 10.84
N LYS A 253 -40.16 -25.78 10.35
CA LYS A 253 -39.44 -24.67 10.99
C LYS A 253 -37.93 -24.94 11.17
N ARG A 254 -37.34 -25.91 10.48
CA ARG A 254 -35.91 -26.21 10.56
C ARG A 254 -35.07 -25.27 9.70
N TRP A 255 -35.59 -24.89 8.53
CA TRP A 255 -34.89 -23.96 7.63
C TRP A 255 -35.35 -22.53 7.85
N LYS A 256 -34.39 -21.61 7.98
CA LYS A 256 -34.63 -20.18 8.15
C LYS A 256 -33.85 -19.39 7.11
N LEU A 257 -34.47 -18.37 6.58
CA LEU A 257 -33.82 -17.28 5.85
C LEU A 257 -33.47 -16.20 6.86
N ASN A 258 -32.23 -15.70 6.78
CA ASN A 258 -31.75 -14.63 7.63
C ASN A 258 -31.27 -13.48 6.72
N VAL A 259 -31.69 -12.27 7.01
CA VAL A 259 -31.22 -11.05 6.36
C VAL A 259 -30.73 -10.12 7.45
N ASP A 260 -29.50 -9.67 7.36
CA ASP A 260 -28.89 -8.73 8.31
C ASP A 260 -28.42 -7.47 7.57
N ALA A 261 -28.76 -6.31 8.10
CA ALA A 261 -28.28 -5.02 7.64
C ALA A 261 -27.76 -4.20 8.80
N GLY A 262 -26.59 -3.61 8.67
CA GLY A 262 -26.01 -2.83 9.77
C GLY A 262 -24.72 -2.12 9.38
N ILE A 263 -24.02 -1.67 10.40
CA ILE A 263 -22.82 -0.84 10.27
C ILE A 263 -21.71 -1.41 11.13
N LEU A 264 -20.53 -1.61 10.52
CA LEU A 264 -19.27 -1.83 11.23
C LEU A 264 -18.61 -0.49 11.50
N PHE A 265 -18.17 -0.29 12.73
CA PHE A 265 -17.35 0.84 13.13
C PHE A 265 -15.89 0.46 13.01
N LEU A 266 -15.13 1.20 12.19
CA LEU A 266 -13.73 0.90 11.93
C LEU A 266 -12.78 1.37 13.05
N CYS A 267 -13.33 2.07 14.06
CA CYS A 267 -12.58 2.60 15.21
C CYS A 267 -11.39 3.51 14.83
N GLY A 268 -11.54 4.24 13.75
CA GLY A 268 -10.56 5.12 13.13
C GLY A 268 -10.64 5.05 11.61
N ALA A 269 -9.97 5.95 10.93
CA ALA A 269 -9.80 5.84 9.48
C ALA A 269 -8.94 4.62 9.16
N PRO A 270 -9.21 3.92 8.04
CA PRO A 270 -8.26 2.95 7.52
C PRO A 270 -6.89 3.58 7.29
N SER A 271 -5.85 2.80 7.45
CA SER A 271 -4.47 3.17 7.17
C SER A 271 -4.00 2.50 5.89
N ILE A 272 -3.16 3.16 5.12
CA ILE A 272 -2.51 2.58 3.93
C ILE A 272 -1.01 2.63 4.17
N TYR A 273 -0.42 1.48 4.41
CA TYR A 273 1.00 1.34 4.69
C TYR A 273 1.78 1.04 3.43
N VAL A 274 2.92 1.69 3.29
CA VAL A 274 3.92 1.42 2.25
C VAL A 274 5.30 1.31 2.87
N ASP A 275 6.16 0.55 2.22
CA ASP A 275 7.55 0.36 2.60
C ASP A 275 8.49 1.03 1.60
N ASN A 276 9.77 1.10 1.94
CA ASN A 276 10.82 1.73 1.14
C ASN A 276 10.53 3.20 0.79
N VAL A 277 10.10 3.96 1.79
CA VAL A 277 9.83 5.39 1.64
C VAL A 277 11.08 6.18 2.02
N TYR A 278 11.60 6.92 1.07
CA TYR A 278 12.67 7.88 1.29
C TYR A 278 12.09 9.20 1.75
N LYS A 279 12.63 9.70 2.84
CA LYS A 279 12.36 11.03 3.36
C LYS A 279 13.53 11.95 3.01
N PHE A 280 13.27 13.09 2.40
CA PHE A 280 14.30 14.05 2.06
C PHE A 280 13.82 15.48 2.18
N ASP A 281 14.72 16.34 2.61
CA ASP A 281 14.47 17.78 2.69
C ASP A 281 14.31 18.37 1.28
N ALA A 282 13.22 19.10 1.07
CA ALA A 282 12.97 19.77 -0.21
C ALA A 282 14.03 20.84 -0.53
N SER A 283 14.68 21.42 0.49
CA SER A 283 15.76 22.40 0.32
C SER A 283 17.07 21.75 -0.12
N SER A 284 17.31 20.49 0.24
CA SER A 284 18.47 19.71 -0.22
C SER A 284 18.44 19.41 -1.72
N LEU A 285 17.33 19.73 -2.38
CA LEU A 285 17.11 19.52 -3.80
C LEU A 285 17.79 20.59 -4.69
N VAL A 286 18.25 21.67 -4.10
CA VAL A 286 18.99 22.71 -4.81
C VAL A 286 20.46 22.52 -4.48
N LEU A 287 21.22 22.03 -5.48
CA LEU A 287 22.68 22.05 -5.38
C LEU A 287 23.13 23.52 -5.39
N ASP A 288 23.71 23.93 -4.28
CA ASP A 288 24.42 25.19 -4.23
C ASP A 288 25.79 25.00 -4.92
N GLU A 289 26.13 25.86 -5.88
CA GLU A 289 27.44 25.83 -6.51
C GLU A 289 28.57 25.89 -5.47
N ASN A 290 28.33 26.49 -4.33
CA ASN A 290 29.30 26.58 -3.23
C ASN A 290 29.50 25.25 -2.49
N ASP A 291 28.58 24.31 -2.56
CA ASP A 291 28.73 22.99 -1.91
C ASP A 291 29.77 22.11 -2.57
N PHE A 292 30.17 22.42 -3.80
CA PHE A 292 31.26 21.75 -4.54
C PHE A 292 32.59 22.49 -4.41
N TYR A 293 32.62 23.65 -3.80
CA TYR A 293 33.88 24.37 -3.55
C TYR A 293 34.38 24.06 -2.15
N VAL A 294 35.52 23.36 -2.08
CA VAL A 294 36.30 23.34 -0.83
C VAL A 294 36.77 24.77 -0.58
N SER A 295 36.33 25.37 0.51
CA SER A 295 36.67 26.73 0.85
C SER A 295 38.19 26.96 0.80
N GLY A 296 38.62 27.81 -0.08
CA GLY A 296 40.00 28.32 -0.17
C GLY A 296 40.87 27.80 -1.32
N ILE A 297 40.33 27.03 -2.27
CA ILE A 297 41.14 26.53 -3.39
C ILE A 297 40.63 27.09 -4.72
N GLY A 298 41.36 28.06 -5.24
CA GLY A 298 41.22 28.51 -6.62
C GLY A 298 41.75 27.40 -7.56
N VAL A 299 40.89 26.85 -8.42
CA VAL A 299 41.28 25.79 -9.33
C VAL A 299 41.82 26.38 -10.64
N ASP A 300 43.15 26.56 -10.73
CA ASP A 300 43.78 27.11 -11.90
C ASP A 300 44.18 26.05 -12.95
N SER A 301 44.07 24.75 -12.62
CA SER A 301 44.37 23.68 -13.57
C SER A 301 43.65 22.36 -13.24
N TYR A 302 43.35 21.60 -14.28
CA TYR A 302 42.68 20.30 -14.23
C TYR A 302 43.43 19.25 -13.37
N ASP A 303 44.77 19.25 -13.46
CA ASP A 303 45.60 18.29 -12.67
C ASP A 303 45.61 18.58 -11.17
N LYS A 304 45.54 19.84 -10.77
CA LYS A 304 45.45 20.26 -9.37
C LYS A 304 44.08 19.91 -8.79
N TYR A 305 43.07 20.03 -9.60
CA TYR A 305 41.71 19.65 -9.27
C TYR A 305 41.54 18.15 -9.01
N TYR A 306 42.12 17.29 -9.85
CA TYR A 306 42.10 15.82 -9.67
C TYR A 306 42.79 15.37 -8.38
N GLY A 307 43.90 16.00 -8.01
CA GLY A 307 44.62 15.68 -6.77
C GLY A 307 43.87 16.07 -5.49
N GLU A 308 43.02 17.06 -5.60
CA GLU A 308 42.28 17.59 -4.45
C GLU A 308 40.87 17.02 -4.31
N MET A 309 40.26 16.54 -5.39
CA MET A 309 39.02 15.77 -5.35
C MET A 309 39.13 14.48 -4.54
N LEU A 310 40.31 13.86 -4.47
CA LEU A 310 40.59 12.72 -3.61
C LEU A 310 40.53 13.06 -2.11
N ARG A 311 40.43 14.32 -1.75
CA ARG A 311 40.28 14.82 -0.37
C ARG A 311 38.87 15.31 -0.04
N TYR A 312 37.96 15.21 -0.99
CA TYR A 312 36.58 15.62 -0.76
C TYR A 312 35.90 14.70 0.23
N ASP A 313 35.20 15.27 1.21
CA ASP A 313 34.26 14.54 2.05
C ASP A 313 32.99 14.24 1.25
N TRP A 314 33.10 13.26 0.34
CA TRP A 314 31.98 12.80 -0.46
C TRP A 314 30.86 12.17 0.37
N ASP A 315 31.20 11.61 1.54
CA ASP A 315 30.21 11.08 2.44
C ASP A 315 29.36 12.21 3.02
N GLY A 316 29.97 13.34 3.38
CA GLY A 316 29.23 14.53 3.84
C GLY A 316 28.37 15.18 2.76
N VAL A 317 28.85 15.26 1.51
CA VAL A 317 28.06 15.74 0.36
C VAL A 317 26.92 14.76 0.07
N ARG A 318 27.18 13.47 0.11
CA ARG A 318 26.19 12.42 -0.07
C ARG A 318 25.12 12.44 1.02
N GLU A 319 25.48 12.57 2.29
CA GLU A 319 24.53 12.75 3.39
C GLU A 319 23.63 13.97 3.19
N LYS A 320 24.20 15.07 2.74
CA LYS A 320 23.46 16.32 2.55
C LYS A 320 22.47 16.26 1.38
N TYR A 321 22.85 15.64 0.25
CA TYR A 321 22.08 15.66 -0.99
C TYR A 321 21.42 14.35 -1.37
N ILE A 322 21.92 13.24 -0.83
CA ILE A 322 21.44 11.89 -1.08
C ILE A 322 21.28 11.21 0.28
N ASP A 323 20.37 11.70 1.10
CA ASP A 323 20.06 10.99 2.35
C ASP A 323 19.34 9.68 2.02
N CYS A 324 20.12 8.70 1.53
CA CYS A 324 19.67 7.33 1.33
C CYS A 324 19.54 6.57 2.67
N SER A 325 19.94 7.19 3.78
CA SER A 325 19.92 6.58 5.11
C SER A 325 18.53 6.63 5.77
N ASP A 326 17.69 7.60 5.42
CA ASP A 326 16.35 7.74 6.00
C ASP A 326 15.28 7.00 5.16
N VAL A 327 15.51 5.70 4.96
CA VAL A 327 14.53 4.80 4.36
C VAL A 327 13.59 4.30 5.44
N ARG A 328 12.32 4.60 5.31
CA ARG A 328 11.27 4.25 6.27
C ARG A 328 10.40 3.13 5.73
N ASN A 329 10.13 2.15 6.58
CA ASN A 329 9.16 1.10 6.33
C ASN A 329 7.92 1.33 7.19
N GLY A 330 6.76 0.91 6.67
CA GLY A 330 5.50 1.05 7.37
C GLY A 330 5.01 2.49 7.50
N VAL A 331 5.28 3.33 6.50
CA VAL A 331 4.75 4.70 6.45
C VAL A 331 3.26 4.67 6.15
N ASP A 332 2.47 5.31 7.00
CA ASP A 332 1.02 5.41 6.85
C ASP A 332 0.66 6.63 5.99
N LEU A 333 0.26 6.39 4.75
CA LEU A 333 -0.10 7.46 3.81
C LEU A 333 -1.25 8.35 4.30
N VAL A 334 -2.11 7.83 5.18
CA VAL A 334 -3.27 8.57 5.69
C VAL A 334 -2.90 9.50 6.85
N ARG A 335 -1.90 9.10 7.67
CA ARG A 335 -1.56 9.77 8.92
C ARG A 335 -0.26 10.55 8.86
N ASP A 336 0.74 10.00 8.16
CA ASP A 336 2.10 10.54 8.19
C ASP A 336 2.36 11.52 7.05
N LEU A 337 1.51 11.50 6.01
CA LEU A 337 1.71 12.29 4.79
C LEU A 337 0.51 13.20 4.49
N LYS A 338 0.81 14.27 3.77
CA LYS A 338 -0.15 15.23 3.21
C LYS A 338 0.24 15.59 1.77
N ASP A 339 -0.67 16.23 1.07
CA ASP A 339 -0.45 16.71 -0.31
C ASP A 339 -0.03 15.59 -1.27
N ILE A 340 -0.64 14.40 -1.12
CA ILE A 340 -0.36 13.24 -1.96
C ILE A 340 -0.89 13.51 -3.37
N PRO A 341 -0.04 13.44 -4.41
CA PRO A 341 -0.44 13.83 -5.75
C PRO A 341 -1.31 12.78 -6.46
N GLY A 342 -2.08 13.26 -7.45
CA GLY A 342 -2.79 12.43 -8.42
C GLY A 342 -3.88 11.55 -7.84
N LYS A 343 -4.21 10.46 -8.55
CA LYS A 343 -5.28 9.52 -8.16
C LYS A 343 -5.05 8.87 -6.79
N ALA A 344 -3.80 8.69 -6.39
CA ALA A 344 -3.46 8.15 -5.08
C ALA A 344 -3.96 9.09 -3.97
N GLY A 345 -3.75 10.40 -4.13
CA GLY A 345 -4.26 11.41 -3.20
C GLY A 345 -5.78 11.39 -3.10
N ASP A 346 -6.49 11.30 -4.23
CA ASP A 346 -7.95 11.22 -4.25
C ASP A 346 -8.46 9.97 -3.49
N ILE A 347 -7.84 8.82 -3.69
CA ILE A 347 -8.20 7.58 -3.00
C ILE A 347 -7.95 7.71 -1.49
N ILE A 348 -6.80 8.24 -1.10
CA ILE A 348 -6.41 8.39 0.30
C ILE A 348 -7.34 9.39 0.99
N ASP A 349 -7.72 10.48 0.33
CA ASP A 349 -8.67 11.45 0.87
C ASP A 349 -10.06 10.83 1.10
N VAL A 350 -10.53 9.98 0.22
CA VAL A 350 -11.76 9.21 0.42
C VAL A 350 -11.61 8.22 1.58
N VAL A 351 -10.54 7.42 1.59
CA VAL A 351 -10.28 6.40 2.61
C VAL A 351 -10.13 7.02 4.00
N SER A 352 -9.47 8.16 4.11
CA SER A 352 -9.28 8.87 5.39
C SER A 352 -10.58 9.30 6.07
N LYS A 353 -11.65 9.46 5.30
CA LYS A 353 -12.99 9.85 5.78
C LYS A 353 -13.87 8.67 6.16
N VAL A 354 -13.51 7.45 5.77
CA VAL A 354 -14.31 6.24 6.03
C VAL A 354 -14.13 5.80 7.49
N LYS A 355 -15.14 6.02 8.31
CA LYS A 355 -15.16 5.59 9.72
C LYS A 355 -16.08 4.40 9.96
N VAL A 356 -16.92 4.10 9.01
CA VAL A 356 -17.94 3.06 9.09
C VAL A 356 -18.03 2.29 7.78
N TYR A 357 -18.36 1.00 7.87
CA TYR A 357 -18.54 0.14 6.72
C TYR A 357 -19.95 -0.47 6.74
N PRO A 358 -20.78 -0.27 5.71
CA PRO A 358 -22.10 -0.86 5.64
C PRO A 358 -21.99 -2.37 5.44
N ASN A 359 -22.73 -3.13 6.26
CA ASN A 359 -22.84 -4.57 6.10
C ASN A 359 -24.27 -4.93 5.70
N LEU A 360 -24.40 -5.67 4.61
CA LEU A 360 -25.63 -6.33 4.21
C LEU A 360 -25.30 -7.80 3.95
N SER A 361 -26.06 -8.70 4.57
CA SER A 361 -25.87 -10.13 4.34
C SER A 361 -27.23 -10.87 4.27
N VAL A 362 -27.23 -11.92 3.47
CA VAL A 362 -28.33 -12.85 3.32
C VAL A 362 -27.81 -14.26 3.56
N GLY A 363 -28.51 -15.04 4.32
CA GLY A 363 -28.08 -16.38 4.67
C GLY A 363 -29.23 -17.36 4.91
N VAL A 364 -28.87 -18.61 4.97
CA VAL A 364 -29.79 -19.70 5.31
C VAL A 364 -29.21 -20.47 6.49
N SER A 365 -30.04 -20.77 7.46
CA SER A 365 -29.65 -21.59 8.60
C SER A 365 -30.56 -22.80 8.78
N TYR A 366 -29.97 -23.85 9.32
CA TYR A 366 -30.67 -25.10 9.64
C TYR A 366 -30.60 -25.38 11.13
N ARG A 367 -31.73 -25.73 11.71
CA ARG A 367 -31.87 -26.13 13.10
C ARG A 367 -31.47 -27.60 13.26
N ILE A 368 -30.47 -27.88 14.09
CA ILE A 368 -29.97 -29.23 14.32
C ILE A 368 -30.83 -29.98 15.33
N PHE A 369 -31.19 -29.34 16.47
CA PHE A 369 -32.01 -29.89 17.54
C PHE A 369 -32.87 -28.80 18.15
#